data_f5baa5758090b595f1e10e36abe7ea6b
#
_entry.id   f5baa5758090b595f1e10e36abe7ea6b
#
_cell.length_a   1.000
_cell.length_b   1.000
_cell.length_c   1.000
_cell.angle_alpha   90.00
_cell.angle_beta   90.00
_cell.angle_gamma   90.00
#
_symmetry.space_group_name_H-M   'P 1'
#
loop_
_entity.id
_entity.type
_entity.pdbx_description
1 polymer ?
#
loop_
_entity_poly.entity_id
_entity_poly.type
_entity_poly.pdbx_seq_one_letter_code
_entity_poly.pdbx_strand_id
1 'polypeptide(L)'
;MVEKPDMKKIKENFLNKLELQFNVEPSQASDKQIYQALSAIIVEELKKKRQKFINKVHSDGKKQVYYLSMEFLMGRSLKTSLYNLEIVKDVEKMLKEYDIRLDDIYEYEPDAGLGNGGLGRLAACYLDALATQAFPAMGYSICYEYGIFKQKLEDGWQTELPDNWLPGGSVWLD
;
A
#
# COMPACT_ATOMS: atom_id res chain seq x y z
N MET A 1 -17.11 -7.64 -11.78
CA MET A 1 -15.72 -7.70 -12.32
C MET A 1 -15.02 -6.42 -11.94
N VAL A 2 -13.83 -6.52 -11.39
CA VAL A 2 -12.97 -5.35 -11.10
C VAL A 2 -12.48 -4.83 -12.46
N GLU A 3 -12.77 -3.56 -12.78
CA GLU A 3 -12.20 -2.89 -13.96
C GLU A 3 -10.69 -2.80 -13.78
N LYS A 4 -9.92 -3.53 -14.57
CA LYS A 4 -8.46 -3.50 -14.49
C LYS A 4 -7.93 -2.13 -14.96
N PRO A 5 -6.89 -1.61 -14.32
CA PRO A 5 -6.21 -0.42 -14.80
C PRO A 5 -5.58 -0.61 -16.20
N ASP A 6 -5.46 0.48 -16.94
CA ASP A 6 -4.76 0.48 -18.23
C ASP A 6 -3.24 0.41 -18.01
N MET A 7 -2.65 -0.73 -18.32
CA MET A 7 -1.22 -0.98 -18.12
C MET A 7 -0.31 -0.12 -18.99
N LYS A 8 -0.77 0.32 -20.16
CA LYS A 8 0.01 1.27 -20.99
C LYS A 8 0.16 2.60 -20.28
N LYS A 9 -0.94 3.08 -19.71
CA LYS A 9 -0.96 4.33 -18.94
C LYS A 9 -0.17 4.22 -17.63
N ILE A 10 -0.24 3.06 -16.95
CA ILE A 10 0.57 2.79 -15.76
C ILE A 10 2.06 2.87 -16.11
N LYS A 11 2.49 2.22 -17.20
CA LYS A 11 3.88 2.25 -17.65
C LYS A 11 4.34 3.66 -18.01
N GLU A 12 3.55 4.40 -18.78
CA GLU A 12 3.85 5.78 -19.16
C GLU A 12 4.00 6.67 -17.91
N ASN A 13 3.05 6.60 -16.97
CA ASN A 13 3.11 7.35 -15.72
C ASN A 13 4.31 6.96 -14.87
N PHE A 14 4.69 5.68 -14.87
CA PHE A 14 5.86 5.18 -14.13
C PHE A 14 7.16 5.80 -14.67
N LEU A 15 7.35 5.80 -15.99
CA LEU A 15 8.50 6.41 -16.62
C LEU A 15 8.55 7.92 -16.36
N ASN A 16 7.43 8.61 -16.57
CA ASN A 16 7.31 10.03 -16.30
C ASN A 16 7.61 10.37 -14.82
N LYS A 17 7.16 9.53 -13.89
CA LYS A 17 7.41 9.79 -12.47
C LYS A 17 8.88 9.60 -12.09
N LEU A 18 9.56 8.60 -12.64
CA LEU A 18 10.99 8.42 -12.43
C LEU A 18 11.80 9.60 -13.00
N GLU A 19 11.45 10.05 -14.19
CA GLU A 19 12.09 11.19 -14.82
C GLU A 19 11.83 12.49 -14.04
N LEU A 20 10.56 12.85 -13.80
CA LEU A 20 10.20 14.14 -13.20
C LEU A 20 10.58 14.25 -11.72
N GLN A 21 10.50 13.17 -10.96
CA GLN A 21 10.74 13.20 -9.52
C GLN A 21 12.19 12.92 -9.16
N PHE A 22 12.90 12.10 -9.93
CA PHE A 22 14.23 11.64 -9.60
C PHE A 22 15.26 11.91 -10.69
N ASN A 23 14.82 12.32 -11.89
CA ASN A 23 15.68 12.56 -13.06
C ASN A 23 16.56 11.34 -13.41
N VAL A 24 15.96 10.14 -13.41
CA VAL A 24 16.62 8.86 -13.68
C VAL A 24 15.83 8.00 -14.65
N GLU A 25 16.56 7.23 -15.46
CA GLU A 25 15.99 6.15 -16.27
C GLU A 25 15.71 4.91 -15.39
N PRO A 26 14.73 4.04 -15.73
CA PRO A 26 14.41 2.86 -14.94
C PRO A 26 15.60 1.95 -14.63
N SER A 27 16.51 1.76 -15.58
CA SER A 27 17.72 0.93 -15.42
C SER A 27 18.77 1.51 -14.48
N GLN A 28 18.66 2.81 -14.14
CA GLN A 28 19.56 3.54 -13.25
C GLN A 28 18.91 3.84 -11.90
N ALA A 29 17.60 3.64 -11.79
CA ALA A 29 16.86 3.91 -10.59
C ALA A 29 17.17 2.89 -9.48
N SER A 30 17.31 3.37 -8.25
CA SER A 30 17.39 2.49 -7.09
C SER A 30 16.01 1.85 -6.80
N ASP A 31 16.01 0.70 -6.15
CA ASP A 31 14.76 0.01 -5.75
C ASP A 31 13.84 0.91 -4.93
N LYS A 32 14.41 1.80 -4.10
CA LYS A 32 13.66 2.80 -3.34
C LYS A 32 12.91 3.77 -4.26
N GLN A 33 13.56 4.28 -5.30
CA GLN A 33 12.94 5.21 -6.26
C GLN A 33 11.85 4.49 -7.07
N ILE A 34 12.12 3.25 -7.48
CA ILE A 34 11.14 2.40 -8.17
C ILE A 34 9.93 2.14 -7.27
N TYR A 35 10.14 1.76 -6.01
CA TYR A 35 9.08 1.57 -5.03
C TYR A 35 8.23 2.84 -4.89
N GLN A 36 8.85 4.00 -4.70
CA GLN A 36 8.16 5.28 -4.53
C GLN A 36 7.33 5.66 -5.78
N ALA A 37 7.92 5.55 -6.96
CA ALA A 37 7.23 5.85 -8.22
C ALA A 37 6.06 4.91 -8.47
N LEU A 38 6.26 3.59 -8.32
CA LEU A 38 5.23 2.58 -8.53
C LEU A 38 4.08 2.74 -7.52
N SER A 39 4.41 2.87 -6.23
CA SER A 39 3.39 3.02 -5.17
C SER A 39 2.56 4.28 -5.37
N ALA A 40 3.16 5.40 -5.75
CA ALA A 40 2.43 6.64 -6.01
C ALA A 40 1.41 6.51 -7.15
N ILE A 41 1.74 5.77 -8.22
CA ILE A 41 0.82 5.52 -9.32
C ILE A 41 -0.33 4.61 -8.89
N ILE A 42 -0.02 3.58 -8.09
CA ILE A 42 -1.05 2.68 -7.56
C ILE A 42 -2.01 3.45 -6.64
N VAL A 43 -1.51 4.35 -5.79
CA VAL A 43 -2.35 5.25 -4.97
C VAL A 43 -3.27 6.11 -5.84
N GLU A 44 -2.78 6.68 -6.95
CA GLU A 44 -3.61 7.45 -7.88
C GLU A 44 -4.74 6.60 -8.49
N GLU A 45 -4.46 5.35 -8.89
CA GLU A 45 -5.49 4.43 -9.40
C GLU A 45 -6.51 4.03 -8.32
N LEU A 46 -6.06 3.80 -7.09
CA LEU A 46 -6.94 3.51 -5.95
C LEU A 46 -7.84 4.71 -5.62
N LYS A 47 -7.31 5.94 -5.64
CA LYS A 47 -8.08 7.18 -5.42
C LYS A 47 -9.21 7.34 -6.46
N LYS A 48 -8.93 7.05 -7.74
CA LYS A 48 -9.96 7.09 -8.81
C LYS A 48 -11.08 6.07 -8.55
N LYS A 49 -10.72 4.84 -8.16
CA LYS A 49 -11.71 3.81 -7.82
C LYS A 49 -12.50 4.18 -6.56
N ARG A 50 -11.83 4.66 -5.52
CA ARG A 50 -12.47 5.15 -4.29
C ARG A 50 -13.49 6.25 -4.58
N GLN A 51 -13.14 7.23 -5.40
CA GLN A 51 -14.04 8.33 -5.75
C GLN A 51 -15.30 7.84 -6.48
N LYS A 52 -15.15 6.94 -7.45
CA LYS A 52 -16.29 6.31 -8.14
C LYS A 52 -17.21 5.58 -7.16
N PHE A 53 -16.64 4.83 -6.22
CA PHE A 53 -17.37 4.09 -5.20
C PHE A 53 -18.11 5.02 -4.23
N ILE A 54 -17.44 6.04 -3.70
CA ILE A 54 -18.05 7.03 -2.78
C ILE A 54 -19.22 7.74 -3.45
N ASN A 55 -19.07 8.19 -4.69
CA ASN A 55 -20.14 8.85 -5.43
C ASN A 55 -21.35 7.93 -5.55
N LYS A 56 -21.14 6.65 -5.85
CA LYS A 56 -22.22 5.65 -5.91
C LYS A 56 -22.89 5.43 -4.55
N VAL A 57 -22.12 5.32 -3.49
CA VAL A 57 -22.67 5.16 -2.12
C VAL A 57 -23.56 6.33 -1.75
N HIS A 58 -23.14 7.56 -2.04
CA HIS A 58 -23.92 8.76 -1.78
C HIS A 58 -25.19 8.83 -2.63
N SER A 59 -25.10 8.53 -3.93
CA SER A 59 -26.29 8.54 -4.81
C SER A 59 -27.33 7.48 -4.41
N ASP A 60 -26.87 6.33 -3.96
CA ASP A 60 -27.73 5.22 -3.53
C ASP A 60 -28.30 5.41 -2.10
N GLY A 61 -27.85 6.42 -1.36
CA GLY A 61 -28.27 6.70 0.02
C GLY A 61 -27.97 5.54 1.00
N LYS A 62 -26.92 4.75 0.72
CA LYS A 62 -26.58 3.57 1.53
C LYS A 62 -25.96 3.95 2.87
N LYS A 63 -26.29 3.14 3.89
CA LYS A 63 -25.63 3.24 5.21
C LYS A 63 -24.15 2.91 5.07
N GLN A 64 -23.29 3.64 5.80
CA GLN A 64 -21.86 3.42 5.87
C GLN A 64 -21.50 2.78 7.22
N VAL A 65 -20.49 1.93 7.19
CA VAL A 65 -19.92 1.29 8.39
C VAL A 65 -18.66 2.06 8.77
N TYR A 66 -18.60 2.50 10.02
CA TYR A 66 -17.41 3.10 10.62
C TYR A 66 -16.86 2.16 11.66
N TYR A 67 -15.68 1.59 11.38
CA TYR A 67 -15.04 0.62 12.28
C TYR A 67 -13.92 1.33 13.05
N LEU A 68 -14.13 1.51 14.35
CA LEU A 68 -13.16 2.13 15.24
C LEU A 68 -12.34 1.04 15.93
N SER A 69 -11.03 1.10 15.80
CA SER A 69 -10.10 0.22 16.49
C SER A 69 -8.86 1.00 16.90
N MET A 70 -8.24 0.63 18.01
CA MET A 70 -6.94 1.18 18.40
C MET A 70 -5.81 0.69 17.49
N GLU A 71 -6.01 -0.44 16.80
CA GLU A 71 -5.00 -1.09 15.99
C GLU A 71 -5.59 -1.61 14.67
N PHE A 72 -4.80 -1.49 13.60
CA PHE A 72 -5.03 -2.18 12.32
C PHE A 72 -3.70 -2.77 11.82
N LEU A 73 -3.54 -4.08 11.95
CA LEU A 73 -2.36 -4.78 11.45
C LEU A 73 -2.55 -5.11 9.96
N MET A 74 -2.32 -4.12 9.11
CA MET A 74 -2.62 -4.20 7.67
C MET A 74 -1.56 -4.94 6.86
N GLY A 75 -0.29 -4.92 7.29
CA GLY A 75 0.84 -5.39 6.49
C GLY A 75 1.26 -4.38 5.42
N ARG A 76 1.86 -4.87 4.32
CA ARG A 76 2.38 -4.06 3.22
C ARG A 76 1.30 -3.75 2.19
N SER A 77 1.21 -2.48 1.80
CA SER A 77 0.11 -1.98 0.96
C SER A 77 0.33 -2.21 -0.53
N LEU A 78 1.56 -2.08 -1.04
CA LEU A 78 1.85 -2.25 -2.46
C LEU A 78 1.48 -3.65 -2.96
N LYS A 79 1.99 -4.68 -2.30
CA LYS A 79 1.72 -6.08 -2.67
C LYS A 79 0.22 -6.37 -2.66
N THR A 80 -0.46 -6.02 -1.57
CA THR A 80 -1.91 -6.21 -1.42
C THR A 80 -2.70 -5.46 -2.50
N SER A 81 -2.32 -4.22 -2.80
CA SER A 81 -3.00 -3.42 -3.82
C SER A 81 -2.84 -3.99 -5.22
N LEU A 82 -1.65 -4.45 -5.59
CA LEU A 82 -1.42 -5.09 -6.90
C LEU A 82 -2.23 -6.38 -7.06
N TYR A 83 -2.34 -7.19 -5.99
CA TYR A 83 -3.20 -8.38 -6.01
C TYR A 83 -4.68 -8.02 -6.16
N ASN A 84 -5.18 -7.06 -5.39
CA ASN A 84 -6.57 -6.62 -5.44
C ASN A 84 -6.95 -5.95 -6.77
N LEU A 85 -5.98 -5.33 -7.46
CA LEU A 85 -6.15 -4.78 -8.80
C LEU A 85 -5.99 -5.85 -9.90
N GLU A 86 -5.58 -7.07 -9.56
CA GLU A 86 -5.30 -8.19 -10.47
C GLU A 86 -4.24 -7.87 -11.55
N ILE A 87 -3.23 -7.06 -11.21
CA ILE A 87 -2.18 -6.59 -12.14
C ILE A 87 -0.77 -7.03 -11.79
N VAL A 88 -0.58 -7.92 -10.80
CA VAL A 88 0.76 -8.38 -10.38
C VAL A 88 1.60 -8.83 -11.56
N LYS A 89 1.09 -9.77 -12.37
CA LYS A 89 1.82 -10.32 -13.53
C LYS A 89 2.12 -9.27 -14.60
N ASP A 90 1.25 -8.29 -14.76
CA ASP A 90 1.44 -7.22 -15.74
C ASP A 90 2.53 -6.25 -15.28
N VAL A 91 2.57 -5.94 -13.97
CA VAL A 91 3.63 -5.13 -13.37
C VAL A 91 4.96 -5.86 -13.37
N GLU A 92 5.00 -7.15 -13.02
CA GLU A 92 6.20 -7.98 -13.12
C GLU A 92 6.80 -7.97 -14.54
N LYS A 93 5.93 -8.14 -15.55
CA LYS A 93 6.34 -8.09 -16.95
C LYS A 93 6.89 -6.72 -17.33
N MET A 94 6.25 -5.64 -16.89
CA MET A 94 6.70 -4.27 -17.13
C MET A 94 8.08 -4.00 -16.52
N LEU A 95 8.29 -4.39 -15.25
CA LEU A 95 9.56 -4.17 -14.55
C LEU A 95 10.69 -5.04 -15.11
N LYS A 96 10.36 -6.26 -15.57
CA LYS A 96 11.33 -7.17 -16.19
C LYS A 96 11.95 -6.60 -17.49
N GLU A 97 11.27 -5.71 -18.18
CA GLU A 97 11.85 -5.03 -19.35
C GLU A 97 13.08 -4.18 -18.99
N TYR A 98 13.26 -3.85 -17.71
CA TYR A 98 14.37 -3.06 -17.16
C TYR A 98 15.25 -3.85 -16.20
N ASP A 99 15.16 -5.22 -16.22
CA ASP A 99 15.86 -6.13 -15.31
C ASP A 99 15.55 -5.93 -13.80
N ILE A 100 14.36 -5.41 -13.49
CA ILE A 100 13.90 -5.16 -12.12
C ILE A 100 13.00 -6.31 -11.66
N ARG A 101 13.26 -6.83 -10.46
CA ARG A 101 12.45 -7.85 -9.82
C ARG A 101 11.44 -7.21 -8.86
N LEU A 102 10.16 -7.49 -9.07
CA LEU A 102 9.10 -6.93 -8.22
C LEU A 102 9.22 -7.37 -6.74
N ASP A 103 9.74 -8.58 -6.49
CA ASP A 103 9.95 -9.07 -5.12
C ASP A 103 10.95 -8.20 -4.34
N ASP A 104 12.02 -7.73 -4.99
CA ASP A 104 13.01 -6.86 -4.37
C ASP A 104 12.38 -5.49 -4.02
N ILE A 105 11.47 -5.02 -4.86
CA ILE A 105 10.75 -3.76 -4.61
C ILE A 105 9.81 -3.86 -3.40
N TYR A 106 9.16 -5.00 -3.19
CA TYR A 106 8.30 -5.20 -2.01
C TYR A 106 9.07 -5.08 -0.69
N GLU A 107 10.36 -5.40 -0.65
CA GLU A 107 11.18 -5.33 0.58
C GLU A 107 11.44 -3.88 1.04
N TYR A 108 11.25 -2.89 0.16
CA TYR A 108 11.38 -1.47 0.51
C TYR A 108 10.18 -0.91 1.26
N GLU A 109 9.04 -1.60 1.26
CA GLU A 109 7.88 -1.16 2.02
C GLU A 109 7.98 -1.65 3.48
N PRO A 110 8.06 -0.75 4.47
CA PRO A 110 7.94 -1.15 5.86
C PRO A 110 6.50 -1.59 6.15
N ASP A 111 6.34 -2.53 7.08
CA ASP A 111 5.03 -2.82 7.62
C ASP A 111 4.47 -1.60 8.35
N ALA A 112 3.20 -1.31 8.14
CA ALA A 112 2.56 -0.18 8.82
C ALA A 112 2.53 -0.43 10.32
N GLY A 113 3.15 0.45 11.10
CA GLY A 113 3.24 0.39 12.56
C GLY A 113 1.93 0.73 13.28
N LEU A 114 0.79 0.33 12.70
CA LEU A 114 -0.56 0.64 13.18
C LEU A 114 -1.21 -0.50 13.96
N GLY A 115 -0.54 -1.60 14.15
CA GLY A 115 -1.04 -2.75 14.90
C GLY A 115 0.07 -3.73 15.26
N ASN A 116 -0.21 -4.62 16.24
CA ASN A 116 0.79 -5.52 16.77
C ASN A 116 0.32 -6.98 16.89
N GLY A 117 -0.93 -7.22 17.21
CA GLY A 117 -1.42 -8.55 17.54
C GLY A 117 -2.81 -8.86 17.02
N GLY A 118 -3.49 -9.76 17.72
CA GLY A 118 -4.80 -10.30 17.33
C GLY A 118 -5.88 -9.25 17.16
N LEU A 119 -5.91 -8.22 18.02
CA LEU A 119 -6.86 -7.12 17.93
C LEU A 119 -6.71 -6.38 16.57
N GLY A 120 -5.49 -5.98 16.25
CA GLY A 120 -5.19 -5.27 15.00
C GLY A 120 -5.40 -6.15 13.76
N ARG A 121 -5.06 -7.45 13.84
CA ARG A 121 -5.29 -8.36 12.72
C ARG A 121 -6.77 -8.64 12.50
N LEU A 122 -7.56 -8.79 13.57
CA LEU A 122 -9.01 -8.95 13.47
C LEU A 122 -9.65 -7.74 12.77
N ALA A 123 -9.26 -6.52 13.15
CA ALA A 123 -9.74 -5.29 12.53
C ALA A 123 -9.40 -5.24 11.03
N ALA A 124 -8.17 -5.60 10.65
CA ALA A 124 -7.75 -5.69 9.25
C ALA A 124 -8.59 -6.72 8.47
N CYS A 125 -8.83 -7.91 9.02
CA CYS A 125 -9.67 -8.93 8.40
C CYS A 125 -11.12 -8.48 8.22
N TYR A 126 -11.67 -7.72 9.16
CA TYR A 126 -13.03 -7.17 9.00
C TYR A 126 -13.11 -6.16 7.87
N LEU A 127 -12.09 -5.29 7.69
CA LEU A 127 -12.06 -4.36 6.55
C LEU A 127 -11.99 -5.12 5.22
N ASP A 128 -11.18 -6.17 5.14
CA ASP A 128 -11.10 -7.02 3.95
C ASP A 128 -12.45 -7.72 3.65
N ALA A 129 -13.10 -8.24 4.67
CA ALA A 129 -14.42 -8.87 4.52
C ALA A 129 -15.49 -7.88 4.06
N LEU A 130 -15.52 -6.67 4.63
CA LEU A 130 -16.45 -5.61 4.23
C LEU A 130 -16.19 -5.18 2.78
N ALA A 131 -14.93 -5.02 2.39
CA ALA A 131 -14.55 -4.68 1.02
C ALA A 131 -14.94 -5.79 0.02
N THR A 132 -14.70 -7.05 0.36
CA THR A 132 -15.06 -8.21 -0.48
C THR A 132 -16.57 -8.29 -0.72
N GLN A 133 -17.37 -7.94 0.27
CA GLN A 133 -18.84 -7.92 0.17
C GLN A 133 -19.38 -6.58 -0.36
N ALA A 134 -18.52 -5.67 -0.78
CA ALA A 134 -18.86 -4.33 -1.28
C ALA A 134 -19.69 -3.47 -0.30
N PHE A 135 -19.50 -3.67 1.01
CA PHE A 135 -20.04 -2.76 2.01
C PHE A 135 -19.25 -1.45 2.05
N PRO A 136 -19.91 -0.29 2.04
CA PRO A 136 -19.22 0.98 2.24
C PRO A 136 -18.76 1.07 3.70
N ALA A 137 -17.45 0.98 3.89
CA ALA A 137 -16.85 0.97 5.22
C ALA A 137 -15.61 1.84 5.28
N MET A 138 -15.32 2.36 6.46
CA MET A 138 -14.09 3.09 6.76
C MET A 138 -13.58 2.72 8.15
N GLY A 139 -12.28 2.41 8.25
CA GLY A 139 -11.59 2.19 9.52
C GLY A 139 -11.03 3.50 10.08
N TYR A 140 -11.13 3.67 11.37
CA TYR A 140 -10.55 4.78 12.12
C TYR A 140 -9.64 4.25 13.22
N SER A 141 -8.43 4.77 13.33
CA SER A 141 -7.44 4.38 14.32
C SER A 141 -6.58 5.57 14.74
N ILE A 142 -5.71 5.32 15.71
CA ILE A 142 -4.63 6.24 16.08
C ILE A 142 -3.53 6.12 15.04
N CYS A 143 -3.05 7.24 14.51
CA CYS A 143 -1.85 7.28 13.70
C CYS A 143 -0.62 7.30 14.60
N TYR A 144 -0.11 6.11 14.95
CA TYR A 144 1.09 6.01 15.77
C TYR A 144 2.31 6.52 15.00
N GLU A 145 3.07 7.41 15.60
CA GLU A 145 4.33 7.93 15.03
C GLU A 145 5.40 6.84 14.98
N TYR A 146 5.42 6.01 16.01
CA TYR A 146 6.27 4.81 16.12
C TYR A 146 5.39 3.57 16.26
N GLY A 147 5.79 2.48 15.62
CA GLY A 147 5.25 1.17 15.93
C GLY A 147 5.58 0.75 17.36
N ILE A 148 5.10 -0.41 17.81
CA ILE A 148 5.33 -0.85 19.20
C ILE A 148 6.82 -0.95 19.48
N PHE A 149 7.58 -1.74 18.70
CA PHE A 149 9.03 -1.78 18.67
C PHE A 149 9.53 -2.69 17.53
N LYS A 150 10.76 -2.49 17.08
CA LYS A 150 11.50 -3.43 16.25
C LYS A 150 12.24 -4.43 17.12
N GLN A 151 12.06 -5.71 16.84
CA GLN A 151 12.85 -6.77 17.47
C GLN A 151 14.18 -6.93 16.74
N LYS A 152 15.27 -7.03 17.51
CA LYS A 152 16.60 -7.41 17.05
C LYS A 152 17.13 -8.53 17.95
N LEU A 153 17.89 -9.43 17.37
CA LEU A 153 18.63 -10.44 18.13
C LEU A 153 20.09 -10.00 18.24
N GLU A 154 20.59 -9.84 19.47
CA GLU A 154 21.99 -9.57 19.78
C GLU A 154 22.48 -10.62 20.78
N ASP A 155 23.54 -11.31 20.46
CA ASP A 155 24.14 -12.38 21.28
C ASP A 155 23.15 -13.44 21.78
N GLY A 156 22.14 -13.76 20.97
CA GLY A 156 21.09 -14.73 21.29
C GLY A 156 19.94 -14.18 22.16
N TRP A 157 19.96 -12.89 22.49
CA TRP A 157 18.90 -12.20 23.24
C TRP A 157 18.11 -11.24 22.38
N GLN A 158 16.84 -11.08 22.74
CA GLN A 158 15.98 -10.08 22.10
C GLN A 158 16.36 -8.68 22.61
N THR A 159 16.52 -7.76 21.67
CA THR A 159 16.70 -6.32 21.93
C THR A 159 15.61 -5.55 21.18
N GLU A 160 15.03 -4.56 21.83
CA GLU A 160 14.00 -3.70 21.26
C GLU A 160 14.61 -2.39 20.74
N LEU A 161 14.19 -2.00 19.53
CA LEU A 161 14.57 -0.72 18.93
C LEU A 161 13.30 0.08 18.59
N PRO A 162 13.38 1.42 18.53
CA PRO A 162 12.27 2.23 18.05
C PRO A 162 11.85 1.82 16.62
N ASP A 163 10.58 1.55 16.42
CA ASP A 163 10.03 1.24 15.10
C ASP A 163 9.59 2.52 14.41
N ASN A 164 10.55 3.19 13.78
CA ASN A 164 10.26 4.35 12.92
C ASN A 164 9.82 3.85 11.54
N TRP A 165 8.54 3.54 11.42
CA TRP A 165 7.94 2.98 10.20
C TRP A 165 7.56 4.04 9.15
N LEU A 166 7.61 5.34 9.51
CA LEU A 166 7.31 6.48 8.63
C LEU A 166 8.52 7.40 8.36
N PRO A 167 9.71 6.88 8.04
CA PRO A 167 10.87 7.72 7.85
C PRO A 167 10.71 8.62 6.62
N GLY A 168 10.46 9.91 6.82
CA GLY A 168 10.27 10.89 5.75
C GLY A 168 8.88 10.85 5.09
N GLY A 169 7.87 10.27 5.74
CA GLY A 169 6.52 10.10 5.22
C GLY A 169 6.32 8.80 4.44
N SER A 170 5.07 8.52 4.08
CA SER A 170 4.71 7.36 3.28
C SER A 170 3.88 7.79 2.08
N VAL A 171 4.09 7.16 0.93
CA VAL A 171 3.29 7.36 -0.28
C VAL A 171 1.81 6.96 -0.09
N TRP A 172 1.52 6.17 0.95
CA TRP A 172 0.16 5.70 1.29
C TRP A 172 -0.63 6.66 2.17
N LEU A 173 0.02 7.71 2.69
CA LEU A 173 -0.63 8.78 3.45
C LEU A 173 -1.05 9.91 2.52
N ASP A 174 -2.28 10.42 2.75
CA ASP A 174 -2.83 11.60 2.07
C ASP A 174 -2.51 12.87 2.85
#